data_9e82fc03ce9675855302433b504e2daa
#
_entry.id   9e82fc03ce9675855302433b504e2daa
#
_cell.length_a   1.000
_cell.length_b   1.000
_cell.length_c   1.000
_cell.angle_alpha   90.00
_cell.angle_beta   90.00
_cell.angle_gamma   90.00
#
_symmetry.space_group_name_H-M   'P 1'
#
loop_
_entity.id
_entity.type
_entity.pdbx_description
1 polymer ?
#
loop_
_entity_poly.entity_id
_entity_poly.type
_entity_poly.pdbx_seq_one_letter_code
_entity_poly.pdbx_strand_id
1 'polypeptide(L)'
;MRAGLGAIAAIALLSTATGHAATRLTSADVQATFFNGQPFTASTPSGVKFKMTFTTDGKVTREPLAGAGAKGEGTWKLDKDGFCTTWKHSPANCFVVVATGENKWSVMKGSAVVAVWSK
;
A
#
# COMPACT_ATOMS: atom_id res chain seq x y z
N MET A 1 -13.11 -21.37 -54.20
CA MET A 1 -12.88 -21.19 -53.75
C MET A 1 -12.60 -20.69 -52.74
N ARG A 2 -12.33 -20.53 -52.33
CA ARG A 2 -12.07 -20.18 -51.57
C ARG A 2 -11.73 -19.84 -50.58
N ALA A 3 -11.53 -19.57 -50.17
CA ALA A 3 -11.17 -19.36 -49.41
C ALA A 3 -10.85 -18.86 -48.45
N GLY A 4 -10.70 -18.72 -48.07
CA GLY A 4 -10.27 -18.32 -47.25
C GLY A 4 -10.07 -17.92 -46.27
N LEU A 5 -9.87 -17.78 -45.93
CA LEU A 5 -9.58 -17.45 -45.11
C LEU A 5 -9.30 -17.10 -44.06
N GLY A 6 -9.13 -16.95 -43.72
CA GLY A 6 -8.81 -16.70 -42.91
C GLY A 6 -8.52 -16.31 -41.92
N ALA A 7 -8.35 -16.17 -41.55
CA ALA A 7 -7.99 -15.83 -40.72
C ALA A 7 -7.65 -15.39 -39.72
N ILE A 8 -7.47 -15.27 -39.35
CA ILE A 8 -7.15 -14.89 -38.49
C ILE A 8 -6.81 -14.51 -37.44
N ALA A 9 -6.71 -14.45 -37.14
CA ALA A 9 -6.37 -14.14 -36.29
C ALA A 9 -5.98 -13.79 -35.29
N ALA A 10 -5.82 -13.73 -34.95
CA ALA A 10 -5.40 -13.44 -34.09
C ALA A 10 -5.02 -12.90 -33.19
N ILE A 11 -4.86 -12.73 -32.90
CA ILE A 11 -4.48 -12.22 -32.18
C ILE A 11 -4.18 -11.90 -31.02
N ALA A 12 -4.20 -11.92 -30.76
CA ALA A 12 -3.92 -11.65 -29.78
C ALA A 12 -3.32 -11.21 -28.93
N LEU A 13 -3.04 -11.14 -28.81
CA LEU A 13 -2.45 -10.81 -28.06
C LEU A 13 -2.17 -10.31 -27.10
N LEU A 14 -2.13 -10.21 -26.81
CA LEU A 14 -1.75 -9.76 -26.11
C LEU A 14 -1.48 -9.43 -25.11
N SER A 15 -1.29 -9.24 -24.90
CA SER A 15 -0.97 -8.87 -24.12
C SER A 15 -0.72 -8.68 -23.23
N THR A 16 -0.56 -8.78 -22.77
CA THR A 16 -0.35 -8.74 -21.94
C THR A 16 0.19 -8.33 -21.08
N ALA A 17 0.49 -8.01 -20.88
CA ALA A 17 1.07 -7.42 -20.20
C ALA A 17 1.13 -7.35 -19.05
N THR A 18 1.18 -7.48 -18.66
CA THR A 18 1.23 -7.54 -17.65
C THR A 18 1.82 -6.97 -16.79
N GLY A 19 2.35 -6.39 -16.86
CA GLY A 19 3.14 -5.79 -15.94
C GLY A 19 2.34 -5.43 -14.78
N HIS A 20 2.88 -5.17 -13.77
CA HIS A 20 2.21 -4.74 -12.63
C HIS A 20 2.38 -3.27 -12.57
N ALA A 21 1.65 -2.58 -13.36
CA ALA A 21 1.59 -1.16 -13.23
C ALA A 21 1.19 -0.86 -11.79
N ALA A 22 1.91 0.01 -11.16
CA ALA A 22 1.59 0.42 -9.82
C ALA A 22 0.23 1.10 -9.81
N THR A 23 -0.64 0.66 -8.93
CA THR A 23 -1.99 1.19 -8.83
C THR A 23 -2.15 1.91 -7.50
N ARG A 24 -2.49 3.19 -7.56
CA ARG A 24 -2.75 3.96 -6.36
C ARG A 24 -4.11 3.55 -5.79
N LEU A 25 -4.15 3.26 -4.50
CA LEU A 25 -5.37 2.98 -3.81
C LEU A 25 -6.11 4.29 -3.52
N THR A 26 -7.43 4.25 -3.57
CA THR A 26 -8.24 5.37 -3.08
C THR A 26 -8.18 5.34 -1.55
N SER A 27 -8.55 6.44 -0.91
CA SER A 27 -8.60 6.46 0.55
C SER A 27 -9.59 5.44 1.08
N ALA A 28 -10.70 5.19 0.38
CA ALA A 28 -11.65 4.16 0.79
C ALA A 28 -11.02 2.77 0.72
N ASP A 29 -10.21 2.50 -0.29
CA ASP A 29 -9.50 1.21 -0.41
C ASP A 29 -8.46 1.04 0.67
N VAL A 30 -7.74 2.11 1.00
CA VAL A 30 -6.76 2.08 2.10
C VAL A 30 -7.47 1.73 3.40
N GLN A 31 -8.59 2.38 3.66
CA GLN A 31 -9.35 2.11 4.88
C GLN A 31 -9.82 0.67 4.93
N ALA A 32 -10.42 0.19 3.86
CA ALA A 32 -10.97 -1.17 3.83
C ALA A 32 -9.89 -2.23 3.97
N THR A 33 -8.71 -1.98 3.38
CA THR A 33 -7.64 -2.96 3.36
C THR A 33 -6.81 -2.98 4.64
N PHE A 34 -6.54 -1.80 5.19
CA PHE A 34 -5.56 -1.67 6.27
C PHE A 34 -6.12 -1.12 7.57
N PHE A 35 -7.18 -0.31 7.54
CA PHE A 35 -7.63 0.41 8.74
C PHE A 35 -8.85 -0.25 9.33
N ASN A 36 -8.75 -1.54 9.54
CA ASN A 36 -9.86 -2.38 10.01
C ASN A 36 -9.52 -3.12 11.31
N GLY A 37 -8.44 -2.73 11.98
CA GLY A 37 -8.04 -3.36 13.23
C GLY A 37 -7.17 -4.59 13.05
N GLN A 38 -6.94 -5.04 11.82
CA GLN A 38 -6.09 -6.19 11.57
C GLN A 38 -4.64 -5.74 11.42
N PRO A 39 -3.70 -6.42 12.08
CA PRO A 39 -2.28 -6.04 11.96
C PRO A 39 -1.71 -6.44 10.60
N PHE A 40 -0.69 -5.72 10.20
CA PHE A 40 0.07 -6.03 9.00
C PHE A 40 1.52 -5.61 9.22
N THR A 41 2.40 -5.98 8.29
CA THR A 41 3.83 -5.70 8.42
C THR A 41 4.20 -4.48 7.59
N ALA A 42 4.99 -3.59 8.19
CA ALA A 42 5.57 -2.44 7.51
C ALA A 42 7.08 -2.53 7.60
N SER A 43 7.76 -2.24 6.49
CA SER A 43 9.21 -2.20 6.44
C SER A 43 9.65 -0.80 6.05
N THR A 44 10.65 -0.26 6.72
CA THR A 44 11.25 1.02 6.33
C THR A 44 12.29 0.79 5.23
N PRO A 45 12.71 1.84 4.52
CA PRO A 45 13.78 1.69 3.53
C PRO A 45 15.07 1.15 4.13
N SER A 46 15.33 1.38 5.41
CA SER A 46 16.52 0.85 6.09
C SER A 46 16.36 -0.59 6.55
N GLY A 47 15.19 -1.20 6.31
CA GLY A 47 14.98 -2.61 6.63
C GLY A 47 14.39 -2.89 8.00
N VAL A 48 14.03 -1.86 8.75
CA VAL A 48 13.37 -2.06 10.05
C VAL A 48 11.93 -2.46 9.82
N LYS A 49 11.49 -3.53 10.48
CA LYS A 49 10.13 -4.04 10.31
C LYS A 49 9.29 -3.83 11.55
N PHE A 50 8.04 -3.50 11.32
CA PHE A 50 7.07 -3.22 12.37
C PHE A 50 5.78 -3.98 12.11
N LYS A 51 5.10 -4.34 13.20
CA LYS A 51 3.70 -4.72 13.13
C LYS A 51 2.90 -3.45 13.31
N MET A 52 2.05 -3.14 12.35
CA MET A 52 1.22 -1.95 12.36
C MET A 52 -0.23 -2.35 12.57
N THR A 53 -0.95 -1.59 13.35
CA THR A 53 -2.39 -1.77 13.54
C THR A 53 -3.07 -0.42 13.50
N PHE A 54 -4.02 -0.27 12.57
CA PHE A 54 -4.85 0.92 12.43
C PHE A 54 -6.26 0.52 12.82
N THR A 55 -6.76 1.07 13.91
CA THR A 55 -8.09 0.73 14.40
C THR A 55 -9.16 1.63 13.80
N THR A 56 -10.38 1.15 13.77
CA THR A 56 -11.47 1.90 13.14
C THR A 56 -11.83 3.18 13.88
N ASP A 57 -11.37 3.34 15.11
CA ASP A 57 -11.62 4.53 15.91
C ASP A 57 -10.55 5.62 15.71
N GLY A 58 -9.68 5.46 14.72
CA GLY A 58 -8.71 6.50 14.38
C GLY A 58 -7.36 6.40 15.08
N LYS A 59 -7.04 5.27 15.65
CA LYS A 59 -5.75 5.08 16.31
C LYS A 59 -4.82 4.22 15.49
N VAL A 60 -3.53 4.46 15.64
CA VAL A 60 -2.50 3.64 14.99
C VAL A 60 -1.42 3.32 16.00
N THR A 61 -0.95 2.07 15.94
CA THR A 61 0.17 1.64 16.78
C THR A 61 1.18 0.93 15.90
N ARG A 62 2.42 0.96 16.33
CA ARG A 62 3.49 0.19 15.70
C ARG A 62 4.32 -0.49 16.77
N GLU A 63 4.72 -1.72 16.48
CA GLU A 63 5.62 -2.48 17.35
C GLU A 63 6.74 -3.05 16.51
N PRO A 64 8.01 -2.86 16.91
CA PRO A 64 9.11 -3.46 16.17
C PRO A 64 9.01 -4.98 16.23
N LEU A 65 9.27 -5.63 15.10
CA LEU A 65 9.24 -7.09 15.02
C LEU A 65 10.55 -7.70 15.52
N ALA A 66 11.61 -6.92 15.54
CA ALA A 66 12.91 -7.35 16.04
C ALA A 66 13.55 -6.14 16.68
N GLY A 67 14.60 -6.34 17.43
CA GLY A 67 15.20 -5.39 18.32
C GLY A 67 15.35 -3.93 17.90
N ALA A 68 15.41 -3.61 16.63
CA ALA A 68 15.57 -2.23 16.18
C ALA A 68 14.21 -1.54 16.08
N GLY A 69 14.19 -0.25 16.32
CA GLY A 69 12.97 0.54 16.23
C GLY A 69 12.29 0.71 17.57
N ALA A 70 11.33 1.59 17.62
CA ALA A 70 10.61 1.93 18.84
C ALA A 70 9.12 1.74 18.65
N LYS A 71 8.45 1.30 19.71
CA LYS A 71 7.00 1.30 19.75
C LYS A 71 6.49 2.72 19.58
N GLY A 72 5.34 2.85 18.97
CA GLY A 72 4.73 4.14 18.79
C GLY A 72 3.22 4.05 18.79
N GLU A 73 2.61 5.17 19.17
CA GLU A 73 1.17 5.35 19.14
C GLU A 73 0.87 6.67 18.49
N GLY A 74 -0.22 6.70 17.77
CA GLY A 74 -0.65 7.90 17.11
C GLY A 74 -2.09 7.80 16.67
N THR A 75 -2.47 8.73 15.82
CA THR A 75 -3.81 8.76 15.24
C THR A 75 -3.70 8.81 13.73
N TRP A 76 -4.77 8.40 13.06
CA TRP A 76 -4.84 8.46 11.61
C TRP A 76 -6.16 9.08 11.18
N LYS A 77 -6.16 9.60 9.99
CA LYS A 77 -7.39 10.02 9.34
C LYS A 77 -7.20 9.88 7.85
N LEU A 78 -8.31 9.76 7.13
CA LEU A 78 -8.26 9.70 5.69
C LEU A 78 -8.02 11.10 5.14
N ASP A 79 -7.34 11.13 4.02
CA ASP A 79 -7.12 12.34 3.25
C ASP A 79 -7.73 12.12 1.88
N LYS A 80 -7.75 13.17 1.09
CA LYS A 80 -8.31 13.16 -0.24
C LYS A 80 -7.81 11.99 -1.10
N ASP A 81 -6.50 11.75 -1.09
CA ASP A 81 -5.88 10.72 -1.93
C ASP A 81 -5.19 9.64 -1.12
N GLY A 82 -5.41 9.58 0.16
CA GLY A 82 -4.72 8.59 0.98
C GLY A 82 -5.07 8.77 2.44
N PHE A 83 -4.04 8.90 3.26
CA PHE A 83 -4.24 9.02 4.70
C PHE A 83 -3.14 9.86 5.33
N CYS A 84 -3.42 10.33 6.54
CA CYS A 84 -2.42 11.07 7.34
C CYS A 84 -2.28 10.40 8.68
N THR A 85 -1.07 10.40 9.22
CA THR A 85 -0.82 9.94 10.58
C THR A 85 -0.20 11.07 11.39
N THR A 86 -0.52 11.08 12.68
CA THR A 86 0.09 12.00 13.62
C THR A 86 0.60 11.14 14.76
N TRP A 87 1.92 11.03 14.85
CA TRP A 87 2.54 10.29 15.94
C TRP A 87 2.76 11.23 17.11
N LYS A 88 2.81 10.65 18.29
CA LYS A 88 3.02 11.42 19.50
C LYS A 88 4.26 12.31 19.36
N HIS A 89 4.12 13.59 19.66
CA HIS A 89 5.20 14.58 19.59
C HIS A 89 5.70 14.88 18.18
N SER A 90 4.93 14.55 17.16
CA SER A 90 5.31 14.78 15.76
C SER A 90 4.17 15.45 15.02
N PRO A 91 4.48 16.23 13.98
CA PRO A 91 3.42 16.80 13.15
C PRO A 91 2.78 15.73 12.27
N ALA A 92 1.62 16.04 11.74
CA ALA A 92 0.93 15.15 10.82
C ALA A 92 1.71 15.01 9.53
N ASN A 93 1.73 13.78 9.00
CA ASN A 93 2.30 13.50 7.69
C ASN A 93 1.25 12.72 6.89
N CYS A 94 1.14 13.05 5.61
CA CYS A 94 0.16 12.42 4.75
C CYS A 94 0.84 11.61 3.65
N PHE A 95 0.19 10.51 3.27
CA PHE A 95 0.78 9.51 2.38
C PHE A 95 -0.26 8.99 1.41
N VAL A 96 0.23 8.41 0.32
CA VAL A 96 -0.60 7.61 -0.58
C VAL A 96 -0.06 6.19 -0.59
N VAL A 97 -0.92 5.24 -0.93
CA VAL A 97 -0.56 3.83 -0.98
C VAL A 97 -0.69 3.34 -2.40
N VAL A 98 0.32 2.64 -2.86
CA VAL A 98 0.39 2.16 -4.23
C VAL A 98 0.61 0.65 -4.20
N ALA A 99 -0.27 -0.11 -4.84
CA ALA A 99 -0.12 -1.56 -4.96
C ALA A 99 1.03 -1.84 -5.92
N THR A 100 2.01 -2.60 -5.49
CA THR A 100 3.21 -2.89 -6.28
C THR A 100 3.36 -4.37 -6.59
N GLY A 101 2.54 -5.21 -6.01
CA GLY A 101 2.59 -6.63 -6.25
C GLY A 101 1.52 -7.32 -5.43
N GLU A 102 1.53 -8.64 -5.46
CA GLU A 102 0.58 -9.41 -4.70
C GLU A 102 0.88 -9.28 -3.21
N ASN A 103 -0.09 -8.82 -2.47
CA ASN A 103 0.04 -8.63 -1.01
C ASN A 103 1.17 -7.67 -0.62
N LYS A 104 1.48 -6.74 -1.49
CA LYS A 104 2.58 -5.81 -1.26
C LYS A 104 2.22 -4.42 -1.76
N TRP A 105 2.52 -3.41 -0.94
CA TRP A 105 2.17 -2.02 -1.26
C TRP A 105 3.31 -1.11 -0.85
N SER A 106 3.51 -0.04 -1.62
CA SER A 106 4.44 1.02 -1.26
C SER A 106 3.66 2.19 -0.67
N VAL A 107 4.17 2.72 0.43
CA VAL A 107 3.63 3.93 1.03
C VAL A 107 4.52 5.08 0.60
N MET A 108 3.91 6.08 -0.01
CA MET A 108 4.66 7.17 -0.64
C MET A 108 4.35 8.49 0.04
N LYS A 109 5.38 9.29 0.20
CA LYS A 109 5.25 10.70 0.56
C LYS A 109 5.86 11.48 -0.59
N GLY A 110 5.00 12.13 -1.39
CA GLY A 110 5.47 12.70 -2.64
C GLY A 110 5.95 11.60 -3.55
N SER A 111 7.16 11.72 -4.07
CA SER A 111 7.75 10.71 -4.93
C SER A 111 8.62 9.70 -4.18
N ALA A 112 8.72 9.83 -2.87
CA ALA A 112 9.59 8.96 -2.07
C ALA A 112 8.81 7.82 -1.45
N VAL A 113 9.37 6.60 -1.54
CA VAL A 113 8.83 5.45 -0.82
C VAL A 113 9.33 5.54 0.61
N VAL A 114 8.41 5.63 1.56
CA VAL A 114 8.77 5.76 2.98
C VAL A 114 8.55 4.46 3.73
N ALA A 115 7.77 3.55 3.17
CA ALA A 115 7.55 2.24 3.77
C ALA A 115 7.02 1.27 2.72
N VAL A 116 7.18 -0.01 2.98
CA VAL A 116 6.55 -1.07 2.21
C VAL A 116 5.67 -1.85 3.18
N TRP A 117 4.41 -1.98 2.82
CA TRP A 117 3.44 -2.74 3.61
C TRP A 117 3.19 -4.10 2.98
N SER A 118 3.00 -5.09 3.80
CA SER A 118 2.67 -6.45 3.31
C SER A 118 1.67 -7.10 4.25
N LYS A 119 0.86 -8.00 3.67
CA LYS A 119 -0.16 -8.74 4.43
C LYS A 119 -0.08 -10.23 4.16
#